data_f7c6ddbfff5ad0e74eb34fcf6764373d
#
_entry.id   f7c6ddbfff5ad0e74eb34fcf6764373d
#
_cell.length_a   1.000
_cell.length_b   1.000
_cell.length_c   1.000
_cell.angle_alpha   90.00
_cell.angle_beta   90.00
_cell.angle_gamma   90.00
#
_symmetry.space_group_name_H-M   'P 1'
#
loop_
_entity.id
_entity.type
_entity.pdbx_description
1 polymer ?
#
loop_
_entity_poly.entity_id
_entity_poly.type
_entity_poly.pdbx_seq_one_letter_code
_entity_poly.pdbx_strand_id
1 'polypeptide(L)'
;MHTNQGINLQKGSVVTLQKVNGDKLRTICIGLNWGAIESKMFFGLIPTKESVDLDSSVAIFDKSKLLLDQVYYGKLASHDGAIIHSGDDSEGDRYGDDGIDNEVIVVDLDKISEKTEQIVFFLNSFRGQDFGEIPYSKIRIYEGTPTTVN
;
A
#
# COMPACT_ATOMS: atom_id res chain seq x y z
N MET A 1 -5.90 24.14 -13.54
CA MET A 1 -5.56 23.37 -12.32
C MET A 1 -6.52 22.20 -12.24
N HIS A 2 -6.08 20.99 -12.60
CA HIS A 2 -6.89 19.79 -12.37
C HIS A 2 -6.67 19.40 -10.91
N THR A 3 -7.67 19.64 -10.09
CA THR A 3 -7.71 19.04 -8.75
C THR A 3 -7.89 17.54 -8.95
N ASN A 4 -6.85 16.77 -8.71
CA ASN A 4 -6.95 15.33 -8.53
C ASN A 4 -7.83 15.09 -7.28
N GLN A 5 -9.16 15.03 -7.50
CA GLN A 5 -10.05 14.55 -6.45
C GLN A 5 -9.92 13.03 -6.41
N GLY A 6 -9.22 12.55 -5.39
CA GLY A 6 -9.18 11.13 -5.09
C GLY A 6 -10.60 10.58 -4.84
N ILE A 7 -10.84 9.33 -5.21
CA ILE A 7 -12.08 8.62 -4.90
C ILE A 7 -11.90 7.98 -3.53
N ASN A 8 -12.78 8.32 -2.60
CA ASN A 8 -12.79 7.70 -1.29
C ASN A 8 -13.55 6.35 -1.36
N LEU A 9 -12.82 5.24 -1.21
CA LEU A 9 -13.39 3.90 -1.30
C LEU A 9 -13.88 3.43 0.08
N GLN A 10 -15.03 2.77 0.09
CA GLN A 10 -15.57 2.11 1.27
C GLN A 10 -15.53 0.59 1.07
N LYS A 11 -15.70 -0.16 2.15
CA LYS A 11 -15.78 -1.62 2.09
C LYS A 11 -16.82 -2.07 1.07
N GLY A 12 -16.40 -2.92 0.12
CA GLY A 12 -17.25 -3.42 -0.96
C GLY A 12 -17.36 -2.51 -2.17
N SER A 13 -16.69 -1.34 -2.18
CA SER A 13 -16.65 -0.50 -3.39
C SER A 13 -15.93 -1.21 -4.53
N VAL A 14 -16.47 -1.02 -5.74
CA VAL A 14 -15.86 -1.50 -6.99
C VAL A 14 -15.62 -0.30 -7.89
N VAL A 15 -14.40 -0.17 -8.40
CA VAL A 15 -14.00 0.93 -9.29
C VAL A 15 -13.32 0.36 -10.52
N THR A 16 -13.66 0.88 -11.69
CA THR A 16 -12.93 0.59 -12.92
C THR A 16 -11.77 1.57 -13.04
N LEU A 17 -10.57 1.05 -13.10
CA LEU A 17 -9.36 1.85 -13.30
C LEU A 17 -9.14 2.09 -14.80
N GLN A 18 -9.31 3.34 -15.24
CA GLN A 18 -9.06 3.75 -16.62
C GLN A 18 -8.60 5.21 -16.65
N LYS A 19 -7.81 5.56 -17.65
CA LYS A 19 -7.44 6.95 -17.89
C LYS A 19 -8.61 7.76 -18.43
N VAL A 20 -8.69 9.03 -18.05
CA VAL A 20 -9.72 9.96 -18.52
C VAL A 20 -9.70 10.14 -20.04
N ASN A 21 -8.51 10.07 -20.64
CA ASN A 21 -8.30 10.19 -22.09
C ASN A 21 -8.51 8.88 -22.88
N GLY A 22 -8.85 7.78 -22.19
CA GLY A 22 -9.07 6.47 -22.78
C GLY A 22 -7.79 5.66 -23.05
N ASP A 23 -6.61 6.18 -22.72
CA ASP A 23 -5.37 5.43 -22.84
C ASP A 23 -5.31 4.27 -21.85
N LYS A 24 -4.58 3.22 -22.20
CA LYS A 24 -4.35 2.07 -21.33
C LYS A 24 -3.49 2.48 -20.12
N LEU A 25 -3.91 2.07 -18.93
CA LEU A 25 -3.05 2.09 -17.74
C LEU A 25 -1.90 1.10 -17.95
N ARG A 26 -0.68 1.54 -17.66
CA ARG A 26 0.53 0.71 -17.78
C ARG A 26 1.17 0.40 -16.45
N THR A 27 1.22 1.39 -15.58
CA THR A 27 1.82 1.26 -14.26
C THR A 27 0.87 1.83 -13.23
N ILE A 28 0.61 1.06 -12.18
CA ILE A 28 -0.10 1.51 -11.00
C ILE A 28 0.79 1.36 -9.78
N CYS A 29 0.65 2.29 -8.86
CA CYS A 29 1.29 2.24 -7.55
C CYS A 29 0.22 2.12 -6.47
N ILE A 30 0.50 1.29 -5.49
CA ILE A 30 -0.27 1.17 -4.27
C ILE A 30 0.63 1.71 -3.16
N GLY A 31 0.32 2.89 -2.67
CA GLY A 31 1.04 3.54 -1.59
C GLY A 31 0.35 3.32 -0.27
N LEU A 32 1.14 3.03 0.75
CA LEU A 32 0.72 2.86 2.12
C LEU A 32 1.43 3.87 3.01
N ASN A 33 0.65 4.62 3.79
CA ASN A 33 1.17 5.60 4.74
C ASN A 33 0.42 5.46 6.07
N TRP A 34 1.17 5.44 7.19
CA TRP A 34 0.60 5.29 8.53
C TRP A 34 1.41 6.03 9.59
N GLY A 35 0.74 6.38 10.68
CA GLY A 35 1.34 7.07 11.81
C GLY A 35 1.68 6.15 12.99
N ALA A 36 2.59 6.61 13.84
CA ALA A 36 2.91 5.97 15.11
C ALA A 36 1.79 6.20 16.14
N ILE A 37 1.58 5.24 17.03
CA ILE A 37 0.61 5.35 18.12
C ILE A 37 1.14 6.31 19.18
N GLU A 38 0.31 7.28 19.57
CA GLU A 38 0.62 8.19 20.66
C GLU A 38 0.15 7.60 22.00
N SER A 39 1.07 7.44 22.91
CA SER A 39 0.78 6.97 24.26
C SER A 39 1.38 7.91 25.32
N LYS A 40 1.05 7.68 26.58
CA LYS A 40 1.56 8.50 27.68
C LYS A 40 2.08 7.58 28.78
N MET A 41 3.32 7.81 29.18
CA MET A 41 3.94 7.13 30.33
C MET A 41 3.83 7.97 31.61
N PHE A 42 4.17 7.37 32.75
CA PHE A 42 4.17 8.00 34.08
C PHE A 42 2.86 8.75 34.41
N PHE A 43 1.77 7.99 34.53
CA PHE A 43 0.42 8.53 34.86
C PHE A 43 -0.05 9.65 33.91
N GLY A 44 0.37 9.59 32.66
CA GLY A 44 -0.05 10.56 31.63
C GLY A 44 0.80 11.80 31.51
N LEU A 45 1.93 11.88 32.21
CA LEU A 45 2.78 13.08 32.25
C LEU A 45 3.81 13.15 31.11
N ILE A 46 4.24 12.00 30.57
CA ILE A 46 5.27 11.95 29.53
C ILE A 46 4.64 11.39 28.25
N PRO A 47 4.52 12.20 27.19
CA PRO A 47 4.07 11.70 25.88
C PRO A 47 5.14 10.77 25.30
N THR A 48 4.71 9.63 24.79
CA THR A 48 5.55 8.65 24.11
C THR A 48 4.93 8.28 22.76
N LYS A 49 5.76 7.82 21.83
CA LYS A 49 5.32 7.33 20.53
C LYS A 49 5.78 5.90 20.37
N GLU A 50 4.85 5.04 20.02
CA GLU A 50 5.10 3.65 19.71
C GLU A 50 5.11 3.49 18.19
N SER A 51 6.19 2.96 17.66
CA SER A 51 6.30 2.65 16.23
C SER A 51 5.33 1.54 15.87
N VAL A 52 4.64 1.74 14.77
CA VAL A 52 3.71 0.78 14.19
C VAL A 52 4.37 0.17 12.96
N ASP A 53 4.27 -1.14 12.86
CA ASP A 53 4.85 -1.95 11.81
C ASP A 53 3.72 -2.56 10.99
N LEU A 54 3.41 -1.92 9.86
CA LEU A 54 2.39 -2.38 8.92
C LEU A 54 3.04 -2.90 7.65
N ASP A 55 2.75 -4.14 7.30
CA ASP A 55 3.25 -4.77 6.09
C ASP A 55 2.21 -4.74 4.98
N SER A 56 2.58 -4.19 3.85
CA SER A 56 1.86 -4.37 2.60
C SER A 56 2.33 -5.64 1.89
N SER A 57 1.40 -6.34 1.26
CA SER A 57 1.70 -7.58 0.57
C SER A 57 0.78 -7.78 -0.63
N VAL A 58 1.22 -8.62 -1.56
CA VAL A 58 0.47 -8.99 -2.76
C VAL A 58 0.45 -10.49 -2.93
N ALA A 59 -0.71 -11.03 -3.25
CA ALA A 59 -0.89 -12.39 -3.71
C ALA A 59 -1.46 -12.39 -5.13
N ILE A 60 -0.90 -13.21 -6.00
CA ILE A 60 -1.23 -13.30 -7.42
C ILE A 60 -1.88 -14.66 -7.69
N PHE A 61 -3.05 -14.66 -8.29
CA PHE A 61 -3.83 -15.86 -8.52
C PHE A 61 -4.19 -16.05 -9.99
N ASP A 62 -4.31 -17.30 -10.41
CA ASP A 62 -4.89 -17.67 -11.69
C ASP A 62 -6.43 -17.73 -11.63
N LYS A 63 -7.07 -17.99 -12.76
CA LYS A 63 -8.53 -18.14 -12.89
C LYS A 63 -9.11 -19.33 -12.10
N SER A 64 -8.29 -20.28 -11.70
CA SER A 64 -8.68 -21.41 -10.85
C SER A 64 -8.51 -21.08 -9.37
N LYS A 65 -8.13 -19.83 -9.03
CA LYS A 65 -7.79 -19.35 -7.68
C LYS A 65 -6.56 -20.05 -7.08
N LEU A 66 -5.70 -20.58 -7.93
CA LEU A 66 -4.42 -21.12 -7.49
C LEU A 66 -3.42 -19.98 -7.34
N LEU A 67 -2.69 -19.95 -6.20
CA LEU A 67 -1.64 -18.98 -5.95
C LEU A 67 -0.48 -19.20 -6.94
N LEU A 68 -0.19 -18.19 -7.74
CA LEU A 68 0.92 -18.19 -8.70
C LEU A 68 2.19 -17.63 -8.08
N ASP A 69 2.05 -16.53 -7.34
CA ASP A 69 3.18 -15.82 -6.74
C ASP A 69 2.72 -14.90 -5.59
N GLN A 70 3.70 -14.39 -4.82
CA GLN A 70 3.47 -13.41 -3.77
C GLN A 70 4.65 -12.44 -3.67
N VAL A 71 4.37 -11.19 -3.28
CA VAL A 71 5.36 -10.13 -3.03
C VAL A 71 5.07 -9.53 -1.66
N TYR A 72 6.10 -9.37 -0.84
CA TYR A 72 6.02 -8.87 0.52
C TYR A 72 7.43 -8.45 0.99
N TYR A 73 7.60 -7.92 2.19
CA TYR A 73 8.90 -7.45 2.71
C TYR A 73 10.05 -8.47 2.57
N GLY A 74 9.78 -9.77 2.64
CA GLY A 74 10.79 -10.84 2.49
C GLY A 74 11.04 -11.28 1.05
N LYS A 75 10.20 -10.84 0.10
CA LYS A 75 10.32 -11.10 -1.33
C LYS A 75 9.84 -9.90 -2.12
N LEU A 76 10.74 -9.00 -2.46
CA LEU A 76 10.44 -7.67 -2.98
C LEU A 76 10.03 -7.62 -4.47
N ALA A 77 10.08 -8.74 -5.18
CA ALA A 77 9.70 -8.77 -6.60
C ALA A 77 9.00 -10.08 -6.97
N SER A 78 8.02 -9.99 -7.87
CA SER A 78 7.42 -11.16 -8.51
C SER A 78 8.39 -11.83 -9.48
N HIS A 79 8.17 -13.11 -9.80
CA HIS A 79 9.04 -13.87 -10.70
C HIS A 79 9.12 -13.28 -12.11
N ASP A 80 8.03 -12.69 -12.60
CA ASP A 80 7.98 -12.01 -13.90
C ASP A 80 8.52 -10.57 -13.83
N GLY A 81 8.87 -10.08 -12.64
CA GLY A 81 9.34 -8.70 -12.43
C GLY A 81 8.26 -7.64 -12.67
N ALA A 82 7.00 -8.03 -12.74
CA ALA A 82 5.89 -7.12 -12.96
C ALA A 82 5.48 -6.36 -11.68
N ILE A 83 5.69 -6.96 -10.52
CA ILE A 83 5.33 -6.37 -9.22
C ILE A 83 6.59 -6.20 -8.39
N ILE A 84 6.79 -4.97 -7.90
CA ILE A 84 7.96 -4.60 -7.08
C ILE A 84 7.48 -3.88 -5.83
N HIS A 85 8.01 -4.28 -4.68
CA HIS A 85 7.80 -3.67 -3.37
C HIS A 85 8.99 -2.77 -3.02
N SER A 86 8.74 -1.60 -2.42
CA SER A 86 9.78 -0.61 -2.06
C SER A 86 10.74 -1.07 -0.97
N GLY A 87 10.34 -2.05 -0.18
CA GLY A 87 11.03 -2.49 1.02
C GLY A 87 10.19 -2.26 2.27
N ASP A 88 10.69 -2.70 3.40
CA ASP A 88 10.05 -2.70 4.71
C ASP A 88 10.26 -1.37 5.43
N ASP A 89 9.17 -0.78 5.96
CA ASP A 89 9.20 0.33 6.92
C ASP A 89 8.59 -0.14 8.25
N SER A 90 9.41 -0.41 9.22
CA SER A 90 9.02 -0.95 10.53
C SER A 90 8.61 0.10 11.56
N GLU A 91 8.54 1.38 11.20
CA GLU A 91 8.30 2.47 12.14
C GLU A 91 7.11 3.37 11.79
N GLY A 92 6.83 3.56 10.51
CA GLY A 92 5.86 4.52 10.03
C GLY A 92 6.25 5.98 10.32
N ASP A 93 5.32 6.89 10.16
CA ASP A 93 5.51 8.32 10.39
C ASP A 93 5.56 8.67 11.87
N ARG A 94 6.71 8.50 12.48
CA ARG A 94 6.90 8.69 13.91
C ARG A 94 6.72 10.14 14.37
N TYR A 95 6.99 11.10 13.50
CA TYR A 95 6.96 12.52 13.83
C TYR A 95 5.80 13.29 13.19
N GLY A 96 4.88 12.60 12.57
CA GLY A 96 3.73 13.11 11.84
C GLY A 96 3.82 12.84 10.36
N ASP A 97 2.68 12.86 9.68
CA ASP A 97 2.55 12.61 8.24
C ASP A 97 3.43 13.58 7.44
N ASP A 98 4.45 13.07 6.76
CA ASP A 98 5.36 13.84 5.91
C ASP A 98 4.89 13.91 4.44
N GLY A 99 3.75 13.28 4.14
CA GLY A 99 3.14 13.26 2.82
C GLY A 99 3.74 12.22 1.88
N ILE A 100 4.68 11.40 2.34
CA ILE A 100 5.32 10.33 1.57
C ILE A 100 4.72 8.99 1.99
N ASP A 101 4.62 8.03 1.07
CA ASP A 101 4.21 6.67 1.41
C ASP A 101 5.36 5.95 2.11
N ASN A 102 5.08 5.31 3.24
CA ASN A 102 6.03 4.48 3.97
C ASN A 102 6.41 3.24 3.17
N GLU A 103 5.42 2.61 2.52
CA GLU A 103 5.65 1.51 1.60
C GLU A 103 4.91 1.74 0.28
N VAL A 104 5.50 1.27 -0.81
CA VAL A 104 4.90 1.34 -2.15
C VAL A 104 5.06 0.02 -2.88
N ILE A 105 3.97 -0.44 -3.46
CA ILE A 105 3.98 -1.56 -4.40
C ILE A 105 3.72 -1.02 -5.79
N VAL A 106 4.65 -1.25 -6.70
CA VAL A 106 4.55 -0.86 -8.12
C VAL A 106 4.14 -2.07 -8.93
N VAL A 107 3.14 -1.93 -9.79
CA VAL A 107 2.66 -2.96 -10.71
C VAL A 107 2.80 -2.48 -12.13
N ASP A 108 3.66 -3.13 -12.91
CA ASP A 108 3.80 -2.94 -14.36
C ASP A 108 2.81 -3.88 -15.07
N LEU A 109 1.68 -3.33 -15.49
CA LEU A 109 0.59 -4.08 -16.11
C LEU A 109 0.95 -4.67 -17.48
N ASP A 110 1.97 -4.14 -18.14
CA ASP A 110 2.44 -4.67 -19.42
C ASP A 110 3.33 -5.93 -19.26
N LYS A 111 3.87 -6.16 -18.04
CA LYS A 111 4.68 -7.34 -17.72
C LYS A 111 3.91 -8.44 -17.00
N ILE A 112 2.70 -8.15 -16.51
CA ILE A 112 1.90 -9.14 -15.80
C ILE A 112 1.70 -10.37 -16.69
N SER A 113 1.96 -11.55 -16.12
CA SER A 113 1.75 -12.84 -16.79
C SER A 113 0.30 -12.99 -17.25
N GLU A 114 0.07 -13.49 -18.48
CA GLU A 114 -1.26 -13.79 -19.02
C GLU A 114 -2.03 -14.84 -18.20
N LYS A 115 -1.34 -15.58 -17.33
CA LYS A 115 -1.97 -16.53 -16.40
C LYS A 115 -2.63 -15.84 -15.20
N THR A 116 -2.28 -14.60 -14.95
CA THR A 116 -2.80 -13.83 -13.80
C THR A 116 -4.24 -13.41 -14.09
N GLU A 117 -5.14 -13.81 -13.20
CA GLU A 117 -6.55 -13.40 -13.22
C GLU A 117 -6.82 -12.36 -12.14
N GLN A 118 -6.16 -12.50 -10.98
CA GLN A 118 -6.42 -11.65 -9.83
C GLN A 118 -5.12 -11.30 -9.10
N ILE A 119 -5.02 -10.04 -8.71
CA ILE A 119 -3.98 -9.52 -7.84
C ILE A 119 -4.69 -9.00 -6.58
N VAL A 120 -4.33 -9.54 -5.42
CA VAL A 120 -4.92 -9.16 -4.13
C VAL A 120 -3.86 -8.44 -3.31
N PHE A 121 -4.18 -7.20 -2.91
CA PHE A 121 -3.37 -6.43 -1.99
C PHE A 121 -3.95 -6.59 -0.59
N PHE A 122 -3.10 -6.77 0.39
CA PHE A 122 -3.51 -6.86 1.79
C PHE A 122 -2.49 -6.18 2.69
N LEU A 123 -2.98 -5.80 3.84
CA LEU A 123 -2.25 -5.11 4.88
C LEU A 123 -2.42 -5.87 6.17
N ASN A 124 -1.32 -6.07 6.89
CA ASN A 124 -1.34 -6.64 8.24
C ASN A 124 -0.46 -5.81 9.19
N SER A 125 -0.76 -5.90 10.47
CA SER A 125 0.10 -5.37 11.53
C SER A 125 1.04 -6.48 11.97
N PHE A 126 2.35 -6.30 11.74
CA PHE A 126 3.37 -7.29 12.06
C PHE A 126 3.48 -7.53 13.57
N ARG A 127 3.39 -6.46 14.35
CA ARG A 127 3.48 -6.53 15.81
C ARG A 127 2.13 -6.72 16.50
N GLY A 128 1.04 -6.80 15.72
CA GLY A 128 -0.31 -7.07 16.23
C GLY A 128 -1.00 -5.87 16.87
N GLN A 129 -0.58 -4.63 16.57
CA GLN A 129 -1.33 -3.44 16.99
C GLN A 129 -2.71 -3.44 16.36
N ASP A 130 -3.71 -2.95 17.10
CA ASP A 130 -5.05 -2.74 16.58
C ASP A 130 -5.05 -1.55 15.61
N PHE A 131 -5.60 -1.75 14.41
CA PHE A 131 -5.78 -0.68 13.43
C PHE A 131 -6.59 0.50 13.97
N GLY A 132 -7.48 0.27 14.94
CA GLY A 132 -8.24 1.32 15.61
C GLY A 132 -7.42 2.24 16.51
N GLU A 133 -6.23 1.82 16.93
CA GLU A 133 -5.32 2.60 17.76
C GLU A 133 -4.33 3.43 16.93
N ILE A 134 -4.17 3.10 15.63
CA ILE A 134 -3.30 3.83 14.71
C ILE A 134 -3.99 5.13 14.32
N PRO A 135 -3.35 6.30 14.54
CA PRO A 135 -4.00 7.59 14.34
C PRO A 135 -4.45 7.83 12.90
N TYR A 136 -3.74 7.27 11.95
CA TYR A 136 -4.14 7.16 10.56
C TYR A 136 -3.41 5.99 9.88
N SER A 137 -4.11 5.35 8.96
CA SER A 137 -3.53 4.46 7.95
C SER A 137 -4.23 4.75 6.63
N LYS A 138 -3.48 5.06 5.60
CA LYS A 138 -3.97 5.46 4.29
C LYS A 138 -3.45 4.49 3.25
N ILE A 139 -4.33 4.00 2.40
CA ILE A 139 -3.98 3.24 1.19
C ILE A 139 -4.47 4.04 0.01
N ARG A 140 -3.58 4.29 -0.94
CA ARG A 140 -3.91 5.00 -2.18
C ARG A 140 -3.45 4.21 -3.39
N ILE A 141 -4.26 4.27 -4.45
CA ILE A 141 -3.92 3.70 -5.76
C ILE A 141 -3.80 4.86 -6.73
N TYR A 142 -2.68 4.93 -7.44
CA TYR A 142 -2.41 6.00 -8.38
C TYR A 142 -1.60 5.50 -9.58
N GLU A 143 -1.64 6.25 -10.68
CA GLU A 143 -0.79 6.03 -11.85
C GLU A 143 0.52 6.80 -11.71
N GLY A 144 1.63 6.20 -12.08
CA GLY A 144 2.94 6.86 -12.11
C GLY A 144 4.04 6.07 -11.40
N THR A 145 5.04 6.81 -10.94
CA THR A 145 6.16 6.28 -10.15
C THR A 145 6.08 6.81 -8.71
N PRO A 146 6.69 6.13 -7.73
CA PRO A 146 6.66 6.57 -6.33
C PRO A 146 7.11 8.03 -6.09
N THR A 147 7.96 8.54 -6.96
CA THR A 147 8.49 9.92 -6.89
C THR A 147 7.55 10.99 -7.45
N THR A 148 6.42 10.62 -8.04
CA THR A 148 5.48 11.55 -8.68
C THR A 148 4.27 11.90 -7.82
N VAL A 149 4.20 11.37 -6.61
CA VAL A 149 3.11 11.61 -5.66
C VAL A 149 3.58 12.60 -4.61
N ASN A 150 3.34 13.87 -4.90
CA ASN A 150 3.39 14.99 -3.95
C ASN A 150 1.96 15.53 -3.75
#